data_c6211838bbafe55323f79724fe845b48
#
_entry.id   c6211838bbafe55323f79724fe845b48
#
_cell.length_a   1.000
_cell.length_b   1.000
_cell.length_c   1.000
_cell.angle_alpha   90.00
_cell.angle_beta   90.00
_cell.angle_gamma   90.00
#
_symmetry.space_group_name_H-M   'P 1'
#
loop_
_entity.id
_entity.type
_entity.pdbx_description
1 polymer ?
#
loop_
_entity_poly.entity_id
_entity_poly.type
_entity_poly.pdbx_seq_one_letter_code
_entity_poly.pdbx_strand_id
1 'polypeptide(L)'
;MRKVIILIVGLLLSLHVKAQIPYYAGTVGDGKLYGYTSVKVRPGINRQETYTTFQYGLGDHFATGVDLYTGNDCSYWGGLVRYGLNISKWYNIGAEVTSSFDLNNSFKFSYLTSALYMNGAISNDGNLFWCTNTWWVIHKGAKNTVSNYEYLGYAFHLGNGRAITPMIGAIHSWKFDQDIDMAAGFYYTIRNWNLYLWGNDFLNRYPRIVAGIDFTL
;
A
#
# COMPACT_ATOMS: atom_id res chain seq x y z
N MET A 1 -34.29 -2.28 5.14
CA MET A 1 -33.00 -1.71 4.69
C MET A 1 -32.27 -0.88 5.75
N ARG A 2 -32.86 0.18 6.35
CA ARG A 2 -32.17 1.00 7.39
C ARG A 2 -31.63 0.20 8.57
N LYS A 3 -32.36 -0.80 9.10
CA LYS A 3 -31.92 -1.63 10.24
C LYS A 3 -30.70 -2.53 9.89
N VAL A 4 -30.59 -3.00 8.64
CA VAL A 4 -29.46 -3.81 8.16
C VAL A 4 -28.21 -2.95 8.01
N ILE A 5 -28.35 -1.73 7.51
CA ILE A 5 -27.25 -0.76 7.40
C ILE A 5 -26.71 -0.39 8.79
N ILE A 6 -27.58 -0.15 9.77
CA ILE A 6 -27.18 0.16 11.15
C ILE A 6 -26.48 -1.04 11.80
N LEU A 7 -26.93 -2.27 11.53
CA LEU A 7 -26.26 -3.49 12.04
C LEU A 7 -24.89 -3.67 11.43
N ILE A 8 -24.74 -3.47 10.12
CA ILE A 8 -23.45 -3.54 9.41
C ILE A 8 -22.51 -2.45 9.93
N VAL A 9 -22.98 -1.20 10.07
CA VAL A 9 -22.17 -0.11 10.62
C VAL A 9 -21.81 -0.37 12.09
N GLY A 10 -22.73 -0.93 12.89
CA GLY A 10 -22.48 -1.32 14.28
C GLY A 10 -21.46 -2.46 14.41
N LEU A 11 -21.52 -3.46 13.53
CA LEU A 11 -20.50 -4.54 13.46
C LEU A 11 -19.13 -3.99 13.06
N LEU A 12 -19.07 -3.08 12.09
CA LEU A 12 -17.84 -2.43 11.64
C LEU A 12 -17.18 -1.57 12.73
N LEU A 13 -17.98 -1.03 13.67
CA LEU A 13 -17.47 -0.22 14.78
C LEU A 13 -16.95 -1.04 15.98
N SER A 14 -17.25 -2.34 16.07
CA SER A 14 -16.91 -3.19 17.22
C SER A 14 -15.55 -3.92 17.10
N LEU A 15 -14.95 -3.96 15.91
CA LEU A 15 -13.68 -4.64 15.69
C LEU A 15 -12.51 -3.74 16.10
N HIS A 16 -11.80 -4.10 17.17
CA HIS A 16 -10.59 -3.40 17.64
C HIS A 16 -9.36 -3.82 16.83
N VAL A 17 -9.45 -3.83 15.52
CA VAL A 17 -8.33 -4.12 14.62
C VAL A 17 -7.63 -2.80 14.33
N LYS A 18 -6.30 -2.75 14.48
CA LYS A 18 -5.49 -1.59 14.04
C LYS A 18 -5.42 -1.60 12.53
N ALA A 19 -5.68 -0.47 11.90
CA ALA A 19 -5.47 -0.32 10.47
C ALA A 19 -4.00 -0.60 10.13
N GLN A 20 -3.78 -1.31 9.02
CA GLN A 20 -2.46 -1.71 8.60
C GLN A 20 -1.87 -0.63 7.69
N ILE A 21 -0.62 -0.23 7.93
CA ILE A 21 0.06 0.70 7.04
C ILE A 21 0.33 -0.03 5.71
N PRO A 22 0.11 0.60 4.52
CA PRO A 22 0.23 -0.07 3.22
C PRO A 22 1.57 -0.76 2.94
N TYR A 23 2.62 -0.33 3.60
CA TYR A 23 3.97 -0.93 3.47
C TYR A 23 4.29 -1.97 4.54
N TYR A 24 3.28 -2.41 5.28
CA TYR A 24 3.45 -3.44 6.29
C TYR A 24 3.80 -4.80 5.65
N ALA A 25 4.81 -5.48 6.17
CA ALA A 25 5.32 -6.72 5.59
C ALA A 25 4.40 -7.95 5.86
N GLY A 26 3.62 -7.95 6.94
CA GLY A 26 2.71 -9.04 7.28
C GLY A 26 1.57 -9.23 6.29
N THR A 27 0.67 -10.12 6.62
CA THR A 27 -0.63 -10.28 5.98
C THR A 27 -1.73 -9.60 6.78
N VAL A 28 -2.91 -9.54 6.22
CA VAL A 28 -4.08 -8.92 6.89
C VAL A 28 -4.57 -9.71 8.10
N GLY A 29 -4.12 -10.98 8.26
CA GLY A 29 -4.55 -11.92 9.29
C GLY A 29 -5.77 -12.74 8.88
N ASP A 30 -5.95 -13.88 9.54
CA ASP A 30 -6.98 -14.85 9.21
C ASP A 30 -8.39 -14.26 9.28
N GLY A 31 -9.18 -14.53 8.24
CA GLY A 31 -10.57 -14.09 8.12
C GLY A 31 -10.78 -12.58 8.00
N LYS A 32 -9.72 -11.77 7.91
CA LYS A 32 -9.81 -10.30 7.83
C LYS A 32 -9.82 -9.81 6.39
N LEU A 33 -10.51 -8.70 6.19
CA LEU A 33 -10.54 -7.98 4.92
C LEU A 33 -9.72 -6.69 5.05
N TYR A 34 -8.76 -6.49 4.17
CA TYR A 34 -8.06 -5.24 3.97
C TYR A 34 -8.52 -4.58 2.67
N GLY A 35 -8.77 -3.30 2.71
CA GLY A 35 -9.05 -2.50 1.52
C GLY A 35 -8.18 -1.25 1.51
N TYR A 36 -7.71 -0.87 0.33
CA TYR A 36 -6.87 0.29 0.09
C TYR A 36 -7.30 0.96 -1.20
N THR A 37 -7.40 2.29 -1.20
CA THR A 37 -7.58 3.06 -2.42
C THR A 37 -6.79 4.35 -2.37
N SER A 38 -6.19 4.73 -3.49
CA SER A 38 -5.45 5.98 -3.64
C SER A 38 -5.74 6.66 -4.96
N VAL A 39 -5.66 7.99 -4.92
CA VAL A 39 -5.59 8.84 -6.11
C VAL A 39 -4.20 9.46 -6.12
N LYS A 40 -3.53 9.38 -7.28
CA LYS A 40 -2.22 9.95 -7.54
C LYS A 40 -2.37 10.99 -8.62
N VAL A 41 -1.85 12.18 -8.40
CA VAL A 41 -1.86 13.26 -9.37
C VAL A 41 -0.46 13.81 -9.57
N ARG A 42 -0.12 14.19 -10.81
CA ARG A 42 1.07 14.97 -11.15
C ARG A 42 0.65 16.32 -11.71
N PRO A 43 0.57 17.35 -10.86
CA PRO A 43 0.31 18.69 -11.33
C PRO A 43 1.36 19.12 -12.38
N GLY A 44 0.94 19.78 -13.41
CA GLY A 44 1.83 20.26 -14.48
C GLY A 44 1.92 19.36 -15.72
N ILE A 45 1.54 18.07 -15.64
CA ILE A 45 1.45 17.20 -16.82
C ILE A 45 0.08 16.52 -16.97
N ASN A 46 -0.90 16.96 -16.18
CA ASN A 46 -2.29 16.47 -16.19
C ASN A 46 -2.39 14.93 -16.15
N ARG A 47 -1.57 14.29 -15.30
CA ARG A 47 -1.57 12.84 -15.12
C ARG A 47 -2.25 12.49 -13.81
N GLN A 48 -3.29 11.66 -13.92
CA GLN A 48 -4.04 11.11 -12.79
C GLN A 48 -4.05 9.59 -12.86
N GLU A 49 -3.89 8.96 -11.70
CA GLU A 49 -3.93 7.51 -11.54
C GLU A 49 -4.74 7.18 -10.30
N THR A 50 -5.52 6.09 -10.35
CA THR A 50 -6.15 5.50 -9.17
C THR A 50 -5.65 4.08 -9.00
N TYR A 51 -5.51 3.65 -7.77
CA TYR A 51 -5.17 2.28 -7.43
C TYR A 51 -6.05 1.83 -6.27
N THR A 52 -6.68 0.69 -6.43
CA THR A 52 -7.53 0.08 -5.40
C THR A 52 -7.16 -1.37 -5.26
N THR A 53 -6.99 -1.85 -4.03
CA THR A 53 -6.79 -3.26 -3.72
C THR A 53 -7.74 -3.71 -2.63
N PHE A 54 -8.16 -4.98 -2.71
CA PHE A 54 -8.83 -5.69 -1.63
C PHE A 54 -8.11 -7.01 -1.40
N GLN A 55 -7.79 -7.30 -0.13
CA GLN A 55 -7.10 -8.53 0.26
C GLN A 55 -7.88 -9.21 1.38
N TYR A 56 -7.99 -10.53 1.31
CA TYR A 56 -8.60 -11.36 2.33
C TYR A 56 -7.58 -12.35 2.88
N GLY A 57 -7.50 -12.44 4.20
CA GLY A 57 -6.57 -13.32 4.92
C GLY A 57 -7.05 -14.77 4.89
N LEU A 58 -6.19 -15.67 4.44
CA LEU A 58 -6.38 -17.13 4.38
C LEU A 58 -5.53 -17.84 5.42
N GLY A 59 -5.51 -17.33 6.64
CA GLY A 59 -4.66 -17.78 7.74
C GLY A 59 -3.64 -16.71 8.14
N ASP A 60 -2.76 -17.05 9.06
CA ASP A 60 -1.83 -16.08 9.66
C ASP A 60 -0.77 -15.56 8.68
N HIS A 61 -0.48 -16.30 7.63
CA HIS A 61 0.64 -16.02 6.73
C HIS A 61 0.24 -15.75 5.29
N PHE A 62 -0.99 -16.07 4.88
CA PHE A 62 -1.44 -15.92 3.51
C PHE A 62 -2.57 -14.93 3.39
N ALA A 63 -2.58 -14.20 2.29
CA ALA A 63 -3.72 -13.42 1.83
C ALA A 63 -3.84 -13.54 0.31
N THR A 64 -5.05 -13.43 -0.19
CA THR A 64 -5.34 -13.30 -1.62
C THR A 64 -6.19 -12.07 -1.86
N GLY A 65 -6.21 -11.58 -3.07
CA GLY A 65 -6.99 -10.37 -3.35
C GLY A 65 -7.02 -9.98 -4.80
N VAL A 66 -7.53 -8.79 -5.02
CA VAL A 66 -7.69 -8.19 -6.33
C VAL A 66 -7.20 -6.75 -6.32
N ASP A 67 -6.58 -6.35 -7.42
CA ASP A 67 -6.11 -5.01 -7.69
C ASP A 67 -6.87 -4.40 -8.86
N LEU A 68 -7.17 -3.12 -8.76
CA LEU A 68 -7.68 -2.32 -9.86
C LEU A 68 -6.80 -1.07 -10.00
N TYR A 69 -6.20 -0.88 -11.14
CA TYR A 69 -5.45 0.32 -11.51
C TYR A 69 -6.13 1.01 -12.68
N THR A 70 -6.27 2.33 -12.59
CA THR A 70 -6.77 3.16 -13.68
C THR A 70 -5.86 4.38 -13.83
N GLY A 71 -5.35 4.59 -15.03
CA GLY A 71 -4.61 5.79 -15.44
C GLY A 71 -5.34 6.52 -16.54
N ASN A 72 -4.72 7.57 -17.11
CA ASN A 72 -5.36 8.36 -18.17
C ASN A 72 -5.75 7.51 -19.39
N ASP A 73 -4.89 6.57 -19.78
CA ASP A 73 -5.04 5.81 -21.03
C ASP A 73 -5.04 4.30 -20.83
N CYS A 74 -5.07 3.83 -19.57
CA CYS A 74 -4.96 2.42 -19.26
C CYS A 74 -5.76 2.05 -18.01
N SER A 75 -6.28 0.82 -18.01
CA SER A 75 -6.94 0.24 -16.86
C SER A 75 -6.56 -1.23 -16.75
N TYR A 76 -6.17 -1.66 -15.56
CA TYR A 76 -5.75 -3.03 -15.31
C TYR A 76 -6.52 -3.61 -14.14
N TRP A 77 -6.87 -4.87 -14.26
CA TRP A 77 -7.33 -5.72 -13.16
C TRP A 77 -6.27 -6.77 -12.85
N GLY A 78 -5.99 -7.01 -11.57
CA GLY A 78 -5.01 -7.98 -11.13
C GLY A 78 -5.56 -8.91 -10.07
N GLY A 79 -5.12 -10.18 -10.12
CA GLY A 79 -5.25 -11.11 -9.01
C GLY A 79 -3.94 -11.20 -8.26
N LEU A 80 -3.98 -11.12 -6.93
CA LEU A 80 -2.78 -11.15 -6.08
C LEU A 80 -2.80 -12.30 -5.06
N VAL A 81 -1.60 -12.74 -4.72
CA VAL A 81 -1.32 -13.60 -3.57
C VAL A 81 -0.19 -12.98 -2.76
N ARG A 82 -0.35 -12.96 -1.46
CA ARG A 82 0.63 -12.42 -0.50
C ARG A 82 0.96 -13.44 0.56
N TYR A 83 2.23 -13.51 0.92
CA TYR A 83 2.75 -14.27 2.04
C TYR A 83 3.51 -13.33 2.97
N GLY A 84 3.34 -13.45 4.30
CA GLY A 84 4.01 -12.61 5.27
C GLY A 84 4.33 -13.33 6.57
N LEU A 85 5.49 -13.00 7.14
CA LEU A 85 6.00 -13.52 8.41
C LEU A 85 6.26 -12.37 9.36
N ASN A 86 5.62 -12.41 10.52
CA ASN A 86 5.94 -11.57 11.67
C ASN A 86 6.99 -12.29 12.53
N ILE A 87 8.28 -12.02 12.26
CA ILE A 87 9.39 -12.70 12.92
C ILE A 87 9.62 -12.12 14.31
N SER A 88 9.59 -10.79 14.42
CA SER A 88 9.76 -10.06 15.67
C SER A 88 9.22 -8.63 15.54
N LYS A 89 9.20 -7.87 16.64
CA LYS A 89 8.90 -6.44 16.55
C LYS A 89 9.93 -5.64 15.74
N TRP A 90 11.16 -6.16 15.64
CA TRP A 90 12.28 -5.49 14.97
C TRP A 90 12.37 -5.81 13.49
N TYR A 91 11.77 -6.93 13.07
CA TYR A 91 11.91 -7.41 11.70
C TYR A 91 10.74 -8.29 11.29
N ASN A 92 10.11 -7.92 10.19
CA ASN A 92 9.06 -8.68 9.51
C ASN A 92 9.33 -8.68 8.03
N ILE A 93 8.90 -9.73 7.33
CA ILE A 93 9.10 -9.88 5.90
C ILE A 93 7.82 -10.38 5.23
N GLY A 94 7.56 -9.94 4.02
CA GLY A 94 6.46 -10.42 3.20
C GLY A 94 6.77 -10.31 1.72
N ALA A 95 6.13 -11.16 0.95
CA ALA A 95 6.21 -11.17 -0.50
C ALA A 95 4.81 -11.17 -1.12
N GLU A 96 4.67 -10.53 -2.26
CA GLU A 96 3.42 -10.46 -3.01
C GLU A 96 3.69 -10.68 -4.49
N VAL A 97 2.77 -11.35 -5.16
CA VAL A 97 2.77 -11.51 -6.61
C VAL A 97 1.38 -11.14 -7.13
N THR A 98 1.34 -10.26 -8.12
CA THR A 98 0.12 -9.82 -8.80
C THR A 98 0.23 -10.05 -10.30
N SER A 99 -0.73 -10.75 -10.88
CA SER A 99 -0.88 -10.90 -12.33
C SER A 99 -1.90 -9.89 -12.83
N SER A 100 -1.52 -9.02 -13.76
CA SER A 100 -2.35 -7.90 -14.23
C SER A 100 -2.79 -8.07 -15.68
N PHE A 101 -4.05 -7.81 -15.94
CA PHE A 101 -4.74 -7.96 -17.22
C PHE A 101 -5.30 -6.61 -17.67
N ASP A 102 -5.09 -6.28 -18.93
CA ASP A 102 -5.52 -5.03 -19.54
C ASP A 102 -7.02 -5.06 -19.84
N LEU A 103 -7.78 -4.20 -19.15
CA LEU A 103 -9.23 -4.06 -19.32
C LEU A 103 -9.60 -3.45 -20.68
N ASN A 104 -8.75 -2.62 -21.22
CA ASN A 104 -8.96 -1.94 -22.51
C ASN A 104 -8.61 -2.84 -23.69
N ASN A 105 -7.97 -3.99 -23.45
CA ASN A 105 -7.54 -4.93 -24.49
C ASN A 105 -8.05 -6.35 -24.24
N SER A 106 -9.35 -6.49 -24.04
CA SER A 106 -10.05 -7.78 -23.90
C SER A 106 -9.44 -8.71 -22.83
N PHE A 107 -9.06 -8.16 -21.68
CA PHE A 107 -8.45 -8.91 -20.55
C PHE A 107 -7.18 -9.67 -20.93
N LYS A 108 -6.38 -9.18 -21.85
CA LYS A 108 -5.09 -9.80 -22.15
C LYS A 108 -4.11 -9.57 -21.03
N PHE A 109 -3.31 -10.59 -20.71
CA PHE A 109 -2.21 -10.46 -19.76
C PHE A 109 -1.26 -9.34 -20.20
N SER A 110 -0.96 -8.42 -19.27
CA SER A 110 -0.14 -7.24 -19.51
C SER A 110 1.21 -7.31 -18.78
N TYR A 111 1.19 -7.53 -17.46
CA TYR A 111 2.40 -7.59 -16.67
C TYR A 111 2.22 -8.42 -15.40
N LEU A 112 3.35 -8.88 -14.87
CA LEU A 112 3.48 -9.49 -13.55
C LEU A 112 4.21 -8.52 -12.64
N THR A 113 3.69 -8.32 -11.44
CA THR A 113 4.39 -7.61 -10.38
C THR A 113 4.76 -8.58 -9.28
N SER A 114 6.01 -8.52 -8.82
CA SER A 114 6.45 -9.17 -7.58
C SER A 114 6.92 -8.09 -6.62
N ALA A 115 6.56 -8.20 -5.35
CA ALA A 115 6.99 -7.26 -4.33
C ALA A 115 7.58 -8.00 -3.13
N LEU A 116 8.61 -7.42 -2.55
CA LEU A 116 9.19 -7.83 -1.28
C LEU A 116 9.01 -6.68 -0.29
N TYR A 117 8.42 -6.96 0.85
CA TYR A 117 8.17 -6.00 1.92
C TYR A 117 8.97 -6.38 3.15
N MET A 118 9.59 -5.40 3.79
CA MET A 118 10.22 -5.56 5.09
C MET A 118 9.90 -4.36 5.96
N ASN A 119 9.70 -4.60 7.25
CA ASN A 119 9.51 -3.52 8.22
C ASN A 119 9.90 -3.96 9.63
N GLY A 120 10.12 -3.00 10.51
CA GLY A 120 10.40 -3.27 11.91
C GLY A 120 10.49 -2.01 12.75
N ALA A 121 10.41 -2.18 14.06
CA ALA A 121 10.65 -1.11 15.00
C ALA A 121 12.14 -0.75 15.05
N ILE A 122 12.44 0.52 15.33
CA ILE A 122 13.77 1.02 15.70
C ILE A 122 13.80 1.33 17.19
N SER A 123 12.68 1.84 17.73
CA SER A 123 12.55 2.15 19.15
C SER A 123 11.90 1.01 19.93
N ASN A 124 12.18 0.93 21.23
CA ASN A 124 11.61 -0.10 22.11
C ASN A 124 10.09 -0.02 22.24
N ASP A 125 9.51 1.16 22.16
CA ASP A 125 8.05 1.39 22.19
C ASP A 125 7.38 1.11 20.84
N GLY A 126 8.17 0.88 19.77
CA GLY A 126 7.69 0.64 18.43
C GLY A 126 7.23 1.88 17.68
N ASN A 127 7.32 3.05 18.29
CA ASN A 127 6.84 4.29 17.68
C ASN A 127 7.73 4.75 16.52
N LEU A 128 9.05 4.65 16.66
CA LEU A 128 9.99 4.86 15.55
C LEU A 128 10.17 3.52 14.82
N PHE A 129 9.93 3.51 13.52
CA PHE A 129 10.00 2.31 12.70
C PHE A 129 10.56 2.60 11.31
N TRP A 130 11.01 1.55 10.66
CA TRP A 130 11.42 1.55 9.25
C TRP A 130 10.55 0.61 8.45
N CYS A 131 10.40 0.90 7.17
CA CYS A 131 9.83 -0.04 6.21
C CYS A 131 10.47 0.15 4.84
N THR A 132 10.56 -0.93 4.11
CA THR A 132 11.02 -0.93 2.72
C THR A 132 10.18 -1.88 1.89
N ASN A 133 10.03 -1.56 0.63
CA ASN A 133 9.44 -2.46 -0.34
C ASN A 133 10.17 -2.35 -1.69
N THR A 134 10.40 -3.50 -2.28
CA THR A 134 11.02 -3.61 -3.60
C THR A 134 10.01 -4.22 -4.56
N TRP A 135 9.79 -3.56 -5.68
CA TRP A 135 8.84 -3.95 -6.72
C TRP A 135 9.57 -4.30 -8.00
N TRP A 136 9.34 -5.50 -8.50
CA TRP A 136 9.76 -5.95 -9.83
C TRP A 136 8.53 -6.01 -10.72
N VAL A 137 8.52 -5.25 -11.79
CA VAL A 137 7.44 -5.29 -12.79
C VAL A 137 7.97 -5.88 -14.08
N ILE A 138 7.43 -7.03 -14.44
CA ILE A 138 7.79 -7.80 -15.63
C ILE A 138 6.71 -7.56 -16.68
N HIS A 139 7.02 -6.75 -17.68
CA HIS A 139 6.09 -6.37 -18.73
C HIS A 139 6.15 -7.32 -19.91
N LYS A 140 4.98 -7.64 -20.49
CA LYS A 140 4.89 -8.31 -21.77
C LYS A 140 5.22 -7.30 -22.88
N GLY A 141 6.37 -7.48 -23.54
CA GLY A 141 6.78 -6.65 -24.68
C GLY A 141 7.34 -5.27 -24.35
N ALA A 142 7.65 -5.00 -23.08
CA ALA A 142 8.31 -3.76 -22.64
C ALA A 142 9.49 -4.08 -21.68
N LYS A 143 10.30 -3.07 -21.37
CA LYS A 143 11.41 -3.22 -20.43
C LYS A 143 10.86 -3.45 -19.01
N ASN A 144 11.44 -4.43 -18.32
CA ASN A 144 11.16 -4.65 -16.91
C ASN A 144 11.67 -3.49 -16.07
N THR A 145 10.99 -3.25 -14.93
CA THR A 145 11.37 -2.19 -14.00
C THR A 145 11.54 -2.75 -12.60
N VAL A 146 12.47 -2.17 -11.85
CA VAL A 146 12.67 -2.44 -10.43
C VAL A 146 12.62 -1.11 -9.70
N SER A 147 11.84 -1.03 -8.65
CA SER A 147 11.74 0.16 -7.80
C SER A 147 11.86 -0.26 -6.34
N ASN A 148 12.63 0.47 -5.58
CA ASN A 148 12.76 0.28 -4.13
C ASN A 148 12.31 1.55 -3.41
N TYR A 149 11.59 1.37 -2.32
CA TYR A 149 11.05 2.42 -1.48
C TYR A 149 11.51 2.16 -0.05
N GLU A 150 12.12 3.14 0.57
CA GLU A 150 12.67 3.07 1.93
C GLU A 150 12.12 4.22 2.76
N TYR A 151 11.52 3.92 3.91
CA TYR A 151 10.87 4.91 4.75
C TYR A 151 11.24 4.76 6.21
N LEU A 152 11.33 5.90 6.88
CA LEU A 152 11.32 6.04 8.33
C LEU A 152 10.03 6.72 8.75
N GLY A 153 9.40 6.23 9.79
CA GLY A 153 8.17 6.78 10.33
C GLY A 153 8.17 6.85 11.85
N TYR A 154 7.41 7.79 12.38
CA TYR A 154 7.17 7.90 13.81
C TYR A 154 5.69 8.03 14.12
N ALA A 155 5.14 7.16 14.96
CA ALA A 155 3.74 7.15 15.36
C ALA A 155 3.49 7.98 16.62
N PHE A 156 2.80 9.10 16.50
CA PHE A 156 2.30 9.91 17.61
C PHE A 156 0.89 9.44 17.98
N HIS A 157 0.77 8.75 19.11
CA HIS A 157 -0.52 8.26 19.61
C HIS A 157 -1.31 9.39 20.30
N LEU A 158 -2.53 9.64 19.81
CA LEU A 158 -3.43 10.70 20.31
C LEU A 158 -4.51 10.16 21.25
N GLY A 159 -4.45 8.89 21.63
CA GLY A 159 -5.49 8.22 22.41
C GLY A 159 -6.73 7.83 21.59
N ASN A 160 -7.62 7.03 22.20
CA ASN A 160 -8.88 6.56 21.59
C ASN A 160 -8.71 5.91 20.20
N GLY A 161 -7.62 5.16 19.98
CA GLY A 161 -7.31 4.50 18.70
C GLY A 161 -6.98 5.47 17.56
N ARG A 162 -6.49 6.67 17.88
CA ARG A 162 -6.03 7.67 16.90
C ARG A 162 -4.52 7.82 16.95
N ALA A 163 -3.90 8.02 15.80
CA ALA A 163 -2.48 8.35 15.69
C ALA A 163 -2.22 9.24 14.46
N ILE A 164 -1.16 10.02 14.51
CA ILE A 164 -0.56 10.68 13.36
C ILE A 164 0.81 10.07 13.16
N THR A 165 1.10 9.63 11.94
CA THR A 165 2.35 8.96 11.60
C THR A 165 3.02 9.67 10.43
N PRO A 166 3.82 10.72 10.66
CA PRO A 166 4.68 11.29 9.64
C PRO A 166 5.73 10.27 9.21
N MET A 167 6.06 10.29 7.92
CA MET A 167 7.07 9.44 7.31
C MET A 167 7.86 10.22 6.27
N ILE A 168 9.13 9.88 6.15
CA ILE A 168 10.05 10.39 5.13
C ILE A 168 10.80 9.21 4.52
N GLY A 169 11.15 9.30 3.26
CA GLY A 169 11.86 8.21 2.61
C GLY A 169 12.54 8.57 1.31
N ALA A 170 13.22 7.57 0.77
CA ALA A 170 13.87 7.59 -0.52
C ALA A 170 13.20 6.59 -1.47
N ILE A 171 13.18 6.93 -2.74
CA ILE A 171 12.67 6.09 -3.82
C ILE A 171 13.81 5.88 -4.80
N HIS A 172 14.15 4.62 -5.05
CA HIS A 172 15.09 4.23 -6.08
C HIS A 172 14.35 3.53 -7.21
N SER A 173 14.53 3.99 -8.42
CA SER A 173 14.10 3.24 -9.59
C SER A 173 15.34 2.74 -10.33
N TRP A 174 15.52 1.43 -10.36
CA TRP A 174 16.61 0.74 -11.05
C TRP A 174 16.40 0.67 -12.57
N LYS A 175 15.77 1.66 -13.09
CA LYS A 175 15.80 1.95 -14.50
C LYS A 175 17.07 2.75 -14.69
N PHE A 176 18.05 2.17 -15.31
CA PHE A 176 19.45 2.54 -15.56
C PHE A 176 19.84 4.04 -15.64
N ASP A 177 18.88 4.96 -15.52
CA ASP A 177 19.06 6.41 -15.66
C ASP A 177 18.28 7.22 -14.61
N GLN A 178 17.80 6.61 -13.53
CA GLN A 178 17.02 7.37 -12.52
C GLN A 178 17.78 7.47 -11.21
N ASP A 179 18.02 8.71 -10.84
CA ASP A 179 18.56 9.12 -9.56
C ASP A 179 17.62 8.73 -8.40
N ILE A 180 18.17 8.76 -7.21
CA ILE A 180 17.39 8.66 -5.97
C ILE A 180 16.43 9.84 -5.91
N ASP A 181 15.17 9.57 -5.63
CA ASP A 181 14.17 10.58 -5.37
C ASP A 181 13.67 10.50 -3.92
N MET A 182 12.99 11.54 -3.46
CA MET A 182 12.52 11.64 -2.09
C MET A 182 11.00 11.59 -2.01
N ALA A 183 10.51 11.08 -0.89
CA ALA A 183 9.11 11.06 -0.54
C ALA A 183 8.90 11.48 0.91
N ALA A 184 7.82 12.17 1.19
CA ALA A 184 7.37 12.45 2.54
C ALA A 184 5.85 12.48 2.60
N GLY A 185 5.29 12.15 3.74
CA GLY A 185 3.86 12.15 3.94
C GLY A 185 3.47 11.83 5.36
N PHE A 186 2.19 11.60 5.56
CA PHE A 186 1.68 11.17 6.86
C PHE A 186 0.44 10.29 6.70
N TYR A 187 0.21 9.47 7.72
CA TYR A 187 -1.02 8.75 7.95
C TYR A 187 -1.74 9.34 9.15
N TYR A 188 -3.06 9.49 9.04
CA TYR A 188 -3.93 9.74 10.17
C TYR A 188 -4.78 8.50 10.42
N THR A 189 -4.46 7.79 11.48
CA THR A 189 -5.15 6.56 11.89
C THR A 189 -6.34 6.89 12.77
N ILE A 190 -7.48 6.30 12.49
CA ILE A 190 -8.69 6.31 13.32
C ILE A 190 -9.19 4.87 13.42
N ARG A 191 -8.88 4.19 14.52
CA ARG A 191 -9.22 2.77 14.74
C ARG A 191 -8.70 1.88 13.59
N ASN A 192 -9.60 1.40 12.74
CA ASN A 192 -9.33 0.47 11.64
C ASN A 192 -9.06 1.17 10.30
N TRP A 193 -9.05 2.49 10.29
CA TRP A 193 -8.93 3.31 9.09
C TRP A 193 -7.67 4.16 9.12
N ASN A 194 -7.00 4.28 7.99
CA ASN A 194 -5.97 5.27 7.75
C ASN A 194 -6.39 6.20 6.63
N LEU A 195 -6.28 7.50 6.86
CA LEU A 195 -6.26 8.51 5.82
C LEU A 195 -4.80 8.92 5.61
N TYR A 196 -4.37 9.09 4.38
CA TYR A 196 -2.99 9.46 4.14
C TYR A 196 -2.83 10.45 3.01
N LEU A 197 -1.76 11.24 3.12
CA LEU A 197 -1.30 12.17 2.11
C LEU A 197 0.21 12.03 1.96
N TRP A 198 0.67 11.86 0.71
CA TRP A 198 2.07 11.72 0.35
C TRP A 198 2.45 12.68 -0.77
N GLY A 199 3.67 13.20 -0.69
CA GLY A 199 4.39 13.75 -1.82
C GLY A 199 5.53 12.81 -2.21
N ASN A 200 5.63 12.47 -3.47
CA ASN A 200 6.68 11.62 -4.03
C ASN A 200 7.39 12.35 -5.16
N ASP A 201 8.58 11.89 -5.50
CA ASP A 201 9.35 12.42 -6.63
C ASP A 201 9.66 13.92 -6.48
N PHE A 202 10.05 14.36 -5.27
CA PHE A 202 10.29 15.78 -4.96
C PHE A 202 11.47 16.38 -5.74
N LEU A 203 12.42 15.55 -6.15
CA LEU A 203 13.56 15.98 -6.96
C LEU A 203 13.22 16.02 -8.46
N ASN A 204 12.04 15.52 -8.82
CA ASN A 204 11.56 15.55 -10.18
C ASN A 204 10.90 16.91 -10.49
N ARG A 205 10.96 17.32 -11.75
CA ARG A 205 10.28 18.55 -12.23
C ARG A 205 8.77 18.57 -11.94
N TYR A 206 8.15 17.40 -11.92
CA TYR A 206 6.71 17.21 -11.69
C TYR A 206 6.49 16.24 -10.54
N PRO A 207 6.55 16.71 -9.28
CA PRO A 207 6.31 15.85 -8.13
C PRO A 207 4.89 15.28 -8.15
N ARG A 208 4.74 14.12 -7.52
CA ARG A 208 3.49 13.39 -7.43
C ARG A 208 2.86 13.61 -6.06
N ILE A 209 1.57 13.91 -6.04
CA ILE A 209 0.76 13.94 -4.83
C ILE A 209 -0.10 12.69 -4.81
N VAL A 210 -0.13 12.01 -3.69
CA VAL A 210 -0.91 10.79 -3.45
C VAL A 210 -1.79 11.01 -2.23
N ALA A 211 -3.08 10.85 -2.39
CA ALA A 211 -4.04 10.86 -1.29
C ALA A 211 -4.82 9.55 -1.30
N GLY A 212 -5.16 9.03 -0.13
CA GLY A 212 -5.93 7.81 -0.09
C GLY A 212 -6.41 7.42 1.29
N ILE A 213 -7.03 6.25 1.31
CA ILE A 213 -7.62 5.64 2.49
C ILE A 213 -7.35 4.13 2.46
N ASP A 214 -7.08 3.55 3.61
CA ASP A 214 -7.09 2.12 3.81
C ASP A 214 -7.86 1.72 5.08
N PHE A 215 -8.26 0.46 5.12
CA PHE A 215 -8.96 -0.10 6.28
C PHE A 215 -8.67 -1.59 6.43
N THR A 216 -8.82 -2.09 7.65
CA THR A 216 -8.82 -3.53 7.97
C THR A 216 -10.06 -3.88 8.80
N LEU A 217 -10.82 -4.87 8.37
CA LEU A 217 -12.06 -5.36 9.00
C LEU A 217 -11.91 -6.80 9.46
#